data_56e454ff19a587c1ba97766cd3b10ac4
#
_entry.id   56e454ff19a587c1ba97766cd3b10ac4
#
_cell.length_a   1.000
_cell.length_b   1.000
_cell.length_c   1.000
_cell.angle_alpha   90.00
_cell.angle_beta   90.00
_cell.angle_gamma   90.00
#
_symmetry.space_group_name_H-M   'P 1'
#
loop_
_entity.id
_entity.type
_entity.pdbx_description
1 polymer ?
#
loop_
_entity_poly.entity_id
_entity_poly.type
_entity_poly.pdbx_seq_one_letter_code
_entity_poly.pdbx_strand_id
1 'polypeptide(L)'
;VSRAVYLTEDVPDGAFYRFRPTTWGDLSAGTLQVMTQTTGALAWVTVPNPIGTNPPTRRQVPNTKVFNGGEGTVMVGSDVVWTTKGDNRVWRYRPSTNTLRVVYNAATSSNPILSGVDNVTQLHGNLYVCEDGGDMQIVRIKPDGTVEAAVQASSITGSEITGVAFSPNGTRMFFFSQRYPGAT
;
A
#
# COMPACT_ATOMS: atom_id res chain seq x y z
N VAL A 1 -12.60 -12.93 -10.30
CA VAL A 1 -11.82 -11.75 -9.88
C VAL A 1 -12.78 -10.83 -9.13
N SER A 2 -12.43 -10.45 -7.92
CA SER A 2 -13.21 -9.50 -7.12
C SER A 2 -13.23 -8.15 -7.85
N ARG A 3 -14.39 -7.76 -8.39
CA ARG A 3 -14.57 -6.43 -8.99
C ARG A 3 -14.70 -5.41 -7.87
N ALA A 4 -13.57 -4.90 -7.40
CA ALA A 4 -13.49 -3.91 -6.33
C ALA A 4 -12.29 -2.99 -6.54
N VAL A 5 -12.42 -1.74 -6.12
CA VAL A 5 -11.32 -0.78 -5.95
C VAL A 5 -10.87 -0.85 -4.50
N TYR A 6 -9.57 -0.90 -4.27
CA TYR A 6 -9.00 -0.95 -2.93
C TYR A 6 -8.35 0.38 -2.59
N LEU A 7 -8.48 0.81 -1.33
CA LEU A 7 -8.03 2.11 -0.87
C LEU A 7 -7.34 1.99 0.49
N THR A 8 -6.30 2.77 0.66
CA THR A 8 -5.54 2.97 1.90
C THR A 8 -5.94 4.29 2.55
N GLU A 9 -5.58 4.49 3.80
CA GLU A 9 -5.81 5.73 4.54
C GLU A 9 -4.55 6.09 5.33
N ASP A 10 -3.92 7.23 4.96
CA ASP A 10 -2.68 7.69 5.56
C ASP A 10 -2.93 8.46 6.86
N VAL A 11 -3.22 7.72 7.90
CA VAL A 11 -3.27 8.21 9.30
C VAL A 11 -2.83 7.08 10.24
N PRO A 12 -2.35 7.36 11.46
CA PRO A 12 -1.86 6.33 12.38
C PRO A 12 -2.88 5.25 12.75
N ASP A 13 -4.17 5.60 12.83
CA ASP A 13 -5.28 4.67 13.04
C ASP A 13 -6.04 4.36 11.74
N GLY A 14 -5.35 4.46 10.60
CA GLY A 14 -5.92 4.25 9.26
C GLY A 14 -6.47 2.87 9.03
N ALA A 15 -7.33 2.75 8.05
CA ALA A 15 -7.97 1.49 7.67
C ALA A 15 -7.68 1.12 6.23
N PHE A 16 -8.04 -0.12 5.87
CA PHE A 16 -7.99 -0.60 4.50
C PHE A 16 -9.39 -0.87 4.01
N TYR A 17 -9.72 -0.30 2.86
CA TYR A 17 -11.07 -0.33 2.32
C TYR A 17 -11.14 -1.05 0.99
N ARG A 18 -12.35 -1.49 0.64
CA ARG A 18 -12.72 -1.80 -0.73
C ARG A 18 -14.03 -1.11 -1.09
N PHE A 19 -14.05 -0.54 -2.28
CA PHE A 19 -15.28 -0.07 -2.89
C PHE A 19 -15.74 -1.08 -3.94
N ARG A 20 -16.98 -1.51 -3.86
CA ARG A 20 -17.62 -2.41 -4.83
C ARG A 20 -18.65 -1.63 -5.64
N PRO A 21 -18.31 -1.22 -6.86
CA PRO A 21 -19.26 -0.54 -7.72
C PRO A 21 -20.49 -1.41 -8.00
N THR A 22 -21.66 -0.81 -8.09
CA THR A 22 -22.89 -1.49 -8.53
C THR A 22 -22.73 -2.00 -9.96
N THR A 23 -22.15 -1.18 -10.83
CA THR A 23 -21.77 -1.54 -12.19
C THR A 23 -20.26 -1.36 -12.33
N TRP A 24 -19.55 -2.41 -12.78
CA TRP A 24 -18.09 -2.34 -12.91
C TRP A 24 -17.68 -1.26 -13.92
N GLY A 25 -16.79 -0.38 -13.49
CA GLY A 25 -16.31 0.77 -14.26
C GLY A 25 -17.05 2.07 -13.94
N ASP A 26 -18.21 2.01 -13.30
CA ASP A 26 -18.93 3.19 -12.82
C ASP A 26 -18.71 3.35 -11.31
N LEU A 27 -17.97 4.38 -10.92
CA LEU A 27 -17.65 4.68 -9.52
C LEU A 27 -18.68 5.60 -8.85
N SER A 28 -19.74 6.01 -9.55
CA SER A 28 -20.77 6.91 -9.01
C SER A 28 -21.69 6.24 -7.98
N ALA A 29 -21.80 4.90 -8.04
CA ALA A 29 -22.64 4.13 -7.14
C ALA A 29 -21.99 2.81 -6.74
N GLY A 30 -22.11 2.46 -5.46
CA GLY A 30 -21.52 1.22 -4.94
C GLY A 30 -21.53 1.15 -3.42
N THR A 31 -20.80 0.19 -2.88
CA THR A 31 -20.70 -0.06 -1.44
C THR A 31 -19.26 0.06 -0.99
N LEU A 32 -18.98 0.98 -0.07
CA LEU A 32 -17.71 1.05 0.64
C LEU A 32 -17.71 0.07 1.82
N GLN A 33 -16.68 -0.76 1.89
CA GLN A 33 -16.49 -1.71 2.97
C GLN A 33 -15.11 -1.52 3.59
N VAL A 34 -14.99 -1.71 4.90
CA VAL A 34 -13.74 -1.68 5.65
C VAL A 34 -13.35 -3.09 6.08
N MET A 35 -12.05 -3.36 6.10
CA MET A 35 -11.53 -4.63 6.62
C MET A 35 -11.60 -4.63 8.15
N THR A 36 -12.19 -5.68 8.70
CA THR A 36 -12.25 -5.94 10.15
C THR A 36 -11.52 -7.22 10.50
N GLN A 37 -11.06 -7.33 11.74
CA GLN A 37 -10.44 -8.55 12.25
C GLN A 37 -10.92 -8.86 13.65
N THR A 38 -11.51 -10.04 13.84
CA THR A 38 -11.95 -10.53 15.15
C THR A 38 -11.40 -11.93 15.36
N THR A 39 -10.68 -12.15 16.46
CA THR A 39 -10.06 -13.45 16.81
C THR A 39 -9.26 -14.09 15.65
N GLY A 40 -8.59 -13.26 14.85
CA GLY A 40 -7.81 -13.70 13.67
C GLY A 40 -8.60 -13.79 12.36
N ALA A 41 -9.92 -13.89 12.41
CA ALA A 41 -10.75 -13.93 11.20
C ALA A 41 -10.92 -12.54 10.58
N LEU A 42 -10.72 -12.46 9.26
CA LEU A 42 -10.93 -11.24 8.48
C LEU A 42 -12.35 -11.20 7.94
N ALA A 43 -12.95 -10.02 7.96
CA ALA A 43 -14.22 -9.76 7.30
C ALA A 43 -14.23 -8.38 6.61
N TRP A 44 -15.17 -8.20 5.70
CA TRP A 44 -15.45 -6.93 5.05
C TRP A 44 -16.83 -6.45 5.48
N VAL A 45 -16.88 -5.34 6.18
CA VAL A 45 -18.13 -4.78 6.72
C VAL A 45 -18.43 -3.45 6.04
N THR A 46 -19.69 -3.26 5.68
CA THR A 46 -20.14 -2.01 5.04
C THR A 46 -19.96 -0.83 5.99
N VAL A 47 -19.37 0.24 5.48
CA VAL A 47 -19.26 1.53 6.17
C VAL A 47 -20.62 2.21 6.13
N PRO A 48 -21.25 2.51 7.29
CA PRO A 48 -22.61 3.05 7.34
C PRO A 48 -22.76 4.41 6.64
N ASN A 49 -21.78 5.29 6.80
CA ASN A 49 -21.78 6.63 6.21
C ASN A 49 -20.43 6.94 5.54
N PRO A 50 -20.23 6.55 4.27
CA PRO A 50 -18.93 6.68 3.61
C PRO A 50 -18.50 8.13 3.35
N ILE A 51 -19.41 9.09 3.39
CA ILE A 51 -19.13 10.53 3.27
C ILE A 51 -19.09 11.24 4.63
N GLY A 52 -19.33 10.51 5.72
CA GLY A 52 -19.37 11.06 7.07
C GLY A 52 -17.97 11.33 7.61
N THR A 53 -17.80 12.50 8.20
CA THR A 53 -16.53 12.92 8.82
C THR A 53 -16.54 12.78 10.34
N ASN A 54 -17.70 12.60 10.95
CA ASN A 54 -17.85 12.44 12.41
C ASN A 54 -18.88 11.35 12.76
N PRO A 55 -18.47 10.17 13.20
CA PRO A 55 -17.08 9.71 13.24
C PRO A 55 -16.50 9.46 11.82
N PRO A 56 -15.19 9.53 11.66
CA PRO A 56 -14.55 9.21 10.39
C PRO A 56 -14.79 7.73 10.01
N THR A 57 -14.70 7.42 8.73
CA THR A 57 -15.03 6.09 8.16
C THR A 57 -14.37 4.92 8.90
N ARG A 58 -13.11 5.07 9.30
CA ARG A 58 -12.33 4.05 10.03
C ARG A 58 -12.86 3.73 11.43
N ARG A 59 -13.68 4.62 12.00
CA ARG A 59 -14.24 4.47 13.36
C ARG A 59 -15.73 4.15 13.37
N GLN A 60 -16.35 3.98 12.21
CA GLN A 60 -17.79 3.69 12.10
C GLN A 60 -18.12 2.20 12.29
N VAL A 61 -17.14 1.33 12.14
CA VAL A 61 -17.34 -0.12 12.23
C VAL A 61 -16.49 -0.69 13.37
N PRO A 62 -17.08 -1.43 14.31
CA PRO A 62 -16.33 -2.12 15.36
C PRO A 62 -15.31 -3.12 14.78
N ASN A 63 -14.20 -3.29 15.48
CA ASN A 63 -13.11 -4.20 15.11
C ASN A 63 -12.47 -3.90 13.74
N THR A 64 -12.58 -2.66 13.26
CA THR A 64 -11.82 -2.21 12.09
C THR A 64 -10.35 -2.52 12.32
N LYS A 65 -9.74 -3.22 11.36
CA LYS A 65 -8.31 -3.53 11.43
C LYS A 65 -7.50 -2.28 11.12
N VAL A 66 -6.66 -1.90 12.07
CA VAL A 66 -5.76 -0.73 11.91
C VAL A 66 -4.58 -1.10 10.99
N PHE A 67 -4.29 -0.17 10.09
CA PHE A 67 -3.11 -0.13 9.23
C PHE A 67 -2.48 1.25 9.40
N ASN A 68 -1.35 1.33 10.09
CA ASN A 68 -0.72 2.57 10.52
C ASN A 68 -0.07 3.31 9.34
N GLY A 69 -0.74 4.37 8.85
CA GLY A 69 -0.26 5.16 7.72
C GLY A 69 -0.29 4.38 6.41
N GLY A 70 -1.50 4.06 5.92
CA GLY A 70 -1.66 3.32 4.66
C GLY A 70 -1.33 4.17 3.44
N GLU A 71 -0.35 3.75 2.65
CA GLU A 71 0.21 4.44 1.50
C GLU A 71 -0.14 3.75 0.17
N GLY A 72 0.84 3.61 -0.71
CA GLY A 72 0.65 3.05 -2.05
C GLY A 72 -0.01 1.69 -2.08
N THR A 73 -0.81 1.43 -3.13
CA THR A 73 -1.46 0.13 -3.35
C THR A 73 -1.35 -0.31 -4.81
N VAL A 74 -1.13 -1.61 -5.03
CA VAL A 74 -0.98 -2.21 -6.37
C VAL A 74 -1.60 -3.60 -6.44
N MET A 75 -2.10 -3.96 -7.62
CA MET A 75 -2.51 -5.33 -7.92
C MET A 75 -1.33 -6.18 -8.39
N VAL A 76 -1.15 -7.36 -7.81
CA VAL A 76 -0.17 -8.37 -8.25
C VAL A 76 -0.93 -9.65 -8.60
N GLY A 77 -1.20 -9.82 -9.86
CA GLY A 77 -2.16 -10.82 -10.32
C GLY A 77 -3.56 -10.51 -9.77
N SER A 78 -4.10 -11.39 -8.93
CA SER A 78 -5.38 -11.21 -8.24
C SER A 78 -5.24 -10.76 -6.78
N ASP A 79 -4.02 -10.64 -6.28
CA ASP A 79 -3.74 -10.20 -4.92
C ASP A 79 -3.58 -8.67 -4.87
N VAL A 80 -3.89 -8.08 -3.74
CA VAL A 80 -3.70 -6.66 -3.46
C VAL A 80 -2.50 -6.50 -2.53
N VAL A 81 -1.58 -5.61 -2.89
CA VAL A 81 -0.40 -5.28 -2.09
C VAL A 81 -0.46 -3.81 -1.74
N TRP A 82 -0.14 -3.44 -0.51
CA TRP A 82 -0.03 -2.05 -0.08
C TRP A 82 1.03 -1.89 0.99
N THR A 83 1.40 -0.65 1.24
CA THR A 83 2.40 -0.25 2.21
C THR A 83 1.77 0.47 3.40
N THR A 84 2.41 0.38 4.56
CA THR A 84 2.08 1.17 5.76
C THR A 84 3.33 1.83 6.29
N LYS A 85 3.36 3.18 6.24
CA LYS A 85 4.51 4.02 6.55
C LYS A 85 4.85 4.04 8.03
N GLY A 86 3.83 4.11 8.89
CA GLY A 86 4.03 4.26 10.32
C GLY A 86 4.65 3.05 11.01
N ASP A 87 4.64 1.89 10.38
CA ASP A 87 5.26 0.66 10.90
C ASP A 87 6.17 -0.04 9.89
N ASN A 88 6.47 0.61 8.77
CA ASN A 88 7.37 0.15 7.71
C ASN A 88 7.06 -1.29 7.26
N ARG A 89 5.81 -1.53 6.85
CA ARG A 89 5.36 -2.83 6.38
C ARG A 89 4.87 -2.80 4.95
N VAL A 90 5.00 -3.95 4.30
CA VAL A 90 4.33 -4.27 3.03
C VAL A 90 3.38 -5.43 3.28
N TRP A 91 2.12 -5.23 2.95
CA TRP A 91 1.04 -6.17 3.14
C TRP A 91 0.61 -6.80 1.83
N ARG A 92 0.07 -8.00 1.91
CA ARG A 92 -0.56 -8.67 0.77
C ARG A 92 -1.85 -9.36 1.20
N TYR A 93 -2.94 -8.97 0.55
CA TYR A 93 -4.25 -9.58 0.72
C TYR A 93 -4.61 -10.41 -0.50
N ARG A 94 -5.08 -11.62 -0.27
CA ARG A 94 -5.58 -12.52 -1.29
C ARG A 94 -7.10 -12.63 -1.20
N PRO A 95 -7.86 -12.00 -2.12
CA PRO A 95 -9.31 -12.00 -2.07
C PRO A 95 -9.94 -13.39 -2.21
N SER A 96 -9.33 -14.28 -2.98
CA SER A 96 -9.88 -15.63 -3.23
C SER A 96 -9.94 -16.52 -1.99
N THR A 97 -9.04 -16.31 -1.05
CA THR A 97 -8.95 -17.08 0.20
C THR A 97 -9.24 -16.23 1.43
N ASN A 98 -9.50 -14.94 1.24
CA ASN A 98 -9.68 -13.95 2.32
C ASN A 98 -8.52 -13.97 3.33
N THR A 99 -7.28 -14.04 2.83
CA THR A 99 -6.09 -14.12 3.68
C THR A 99 -5.23 -12.88 3.55
N LEU A 100 -4.69 -12.45 4.68
CA LEU A 100 -3.76 -11.32 4.80
C LEU A 100 -2.42 -11.82 5.33
N ARG A 101 -1.33 -11.35 4.72
CA ARG A 101 0.02 -11.62 5.20
C ARG A 101 0.90 -10.37 5.11
N VAL A 102 1.92 -10.33 5.96
CA VAL A 102 3.02 -9.38 5.83
C VAL A 102 4.03 -9.95 4.84
N VAL A 103 4.39 -9.15 3.83
CA VAL A 103 5.43 -9.48 2.84
C VAL A 103 6.78 -8.97 3.31
N TYR A 104 6.79 -7.78 3.93
CA TYR A 104 7.97 -7.17 4.53
C TYR A 104 7.58 -6.47 5.83
N ASN A 105 8.47 -6.53 6.80
CA ASN A 105 8.37 -5.80 8.07
C ASN A 105 9.77 -5.41 8.51
N ALA A 106 10.08 -4.12 8.54
CA ALA A 106 11.40 -3.63 8.92
C ALA A 106 11.84 -4.11 10.31
N ALA A 107 10.89 -4.21 11.25
CA ALA A 107 11.20 -4.63 12.64
C ALA A 107 11.67 -6.10 12.76
N THR A 108 11.41 -6.95 11.76
CA THR A 108 11.74 -8.38 11.79
C THR A 108 12.53 -8.86 10.58
N SER A 109 12.81 -7.98 9.63
CA SER A 109 13.60 -8.31 8.44
C SER A 109 15.03 -8.57 8.82
N SER A 110 15.65 -9.57 8.21
CA SER A 110 17.11 -9.80 8.28
C SER A 110 17.90 -8.75 7.50
N ASN A 111 17.25 -8.03 6.60
CA ASN A 111 17.81 -6.91 5.83
C ASN A 111 16.82 -5.73 5.85
N PRO A 112 16.81 -4.91 6.92
CA PRO A 112 15.81 -3.84 7.12
C PRO A 112 16.20 -2.54 6.40
N ILE A 113 16.57 -2.64 5.10
CA ILE A 113 16.98 -1.47 4.31
C ILE A 113 15.83 -0.55 3.92
N LEU A 114 14.60 -1.04 3.90
CA LEU A 114 13.42 -0.24 3.50
C LEU A 114 12.85 0.48 4.71
N SER A 115 12.89 1.81 4.69
CA SER A 115 12.35 2.69 5.71
C SER A 115 11.49 3.80 5.08
N GLY A 116 10.52 4.35 5.84
CA GLY A 116 9.61 5.36 5.29
C GLY A 116 8.86 4.86 4.05
N VAL A 117 8.35 3.64 4.12
CA VAL A 117 7.66 3.02 2.96
C VAL A 117 6.52 3.91 2.47
N ASP A 118 6.44 4.10 1.16
CA ASP A 118 5.44 4.95 0.52
C ASP A 118 4.84 4.23 -0.69
N ASN A 119 5.03 4.73 -1.89
CA ASN A 119 4.46 4.15 -3.09
C ASN A 119 4.99 2.74 -3.36
N VAL A 120 4.14 1.90 -3.93
CA VAL A 120 4.49 0.55 -4.38
C VAL A 120 3.96 0.30 -5.78
N THR A 121 4.80 -0.33 -6.60
CA THR A 121 4.41 -0.89 -7.90
C THR A 121 4.97 -2.30 -8.07
N GLN A 122 4.68 -2.94 -9.20
CA GLN A 122 5.20 -4.28 -9.49
C GLN A 122 5.71 -4.39 -10.92
N LEU A 123 6.72 -5.24 -11.12
CA LEU A 123 7.18 -5.67 -12.42
C LEU A 123 7.64 -7.13 -12.33
N HIS A 124 7.07 -8.00 -13.20
CA HIS A 124 7.41 -9.43 -13.28
C HIS A 124 7.36 -10.14 -11.90
N GLY A 125 6.38 -9.78 -11.06
CA GLY A 125 6.18 -10.37 -9.74
C GLY A 125 7.05 -9.80 -8.63
N ASN A 126 8.06 -8.98 -8.93
CA ASN A 126 8.79 -8.20 -7.93
C ASN A 126 7.99 -6.97 -7.52
N LEU A 127 8.08 -6.60 -6.25
CA LEU A 127 7.57 -5.32 -5.76
C LEU A 127 8.69 -4.29 -5.78
N TYR A 128 8.35 -3.05 -6.07
CA TYR A 128 9.24 -1.90 -5.99
C TYR A 128 8.57 -0.88 -5.09
N VAL A 129 9.21 -0.59 -3.97
CA VAL A 129 8.71 0.30 -2.92
C VAL A 129 9.61 1.52 -2.84
N CYS A 130 9.00 2.71 -2.91
CA CYS A 130 9.69 3.98 -2.72
C CYS A 130 9.80 4.33 -1.24
N GLU A 131 10.77 5.15 -0.89
CA GLU A 131 10.96 5.71 0.44
C GLU A 131 10.60 7.20 0.48
N ASP A 132 9.79 7.57 1.49
CA ASP A 132 9.63 8.96 1.94
C ASP A 132 10.57 9.19 3.12
N GLY A 133 11.79 9.60 2.81
CA GLY A 133 12.87 9.76 3.79
C GLY A 133 13.89 8.61 3.76
N GLY A 134 14.58 8.38 4.89
CA GLY A 134 15.64 7.39 4.95
C GLY A 134 16.84 7.76 4.08
N ASP A 135 17.40 6.77 3.40
CA ASP A 135 18.53 6.92 2.49
C ASP A 135 18.12 7.02 1.00
N MET A 136 16.84 7.28 0.76
CA MET A 136 16.27 7.61 -0.54
C MET A 136 16.42 6.49 -1.57
N GLN A 137 15.87 5.33 -1.25
CA GLN A 137 15.90 4.17 -2.11
C GLN A 137 14.56 3.90 -2.81
N ILE A 138 14.65 3.20 -3.93
CA ILE A 138 13.59 2.33 -4.44
C ILE A 138 14.05 0.90 -4.15
N VAL A 139 13.36 0.23 -3.25
CA VAL A 139 13.72 -1.11 -2.79
C VAL A 139 12.92 -2.15 -3.55
N ARG A 140 13.61 -3.15 -4.09
CA ARG A 140 13.00 -4.32 -4.72
C ARG A 140 12.80 -5.42 -3.70
N ILE A 141 11.58 -5.95 -3.62
CA ILE A 141 11.25 -7.15 -2.85
C ILE A 141 10.90 -8.26 -3.85
N LYS A 142 11.67 -9.32 -3.86
CA LYS A 142 11.48 -10.47 -4.76
C LYS A 142 10.42 -11.44 -4.23
N PRO A 143 9.85 -12.32 -5.07
CA PRO A 143 8.88 -13.32 -4.64
C PRO A 143 9.37 -14.27 -3.55
N ASP A 144 10.67 -14.52 -3.47
CA ASP A 144 11.34 -15.34 -2.45
C ASP A 144 11.56 -14.60 -1.11
N GLY A 145 11.22 -13.31 -1.05
CA GLY A 145 11.40 -12.46 0.12
C GLY A 145 12.74 -11.72 0.16
N THR A 146 13.62 -11.92 -0.81
CA THR A 146 14.87 -11.16 -0.91
C THR A 146 14.59 -9.68 -1.08
N VAL A 147 15.29 -8.85 -0.30
CA VAL A 147 15.15 -7.39 -0.28
C VAL A 147 16.48 -6.76 -0.72
N GLU A 148 16.46 -5.88 -1.71
CA GLU A 148 17.65 -5.23 -2.24
C GLU A 148 17.32 -3.81 -2.78
N ALA A 149 18.28 -2.89 -2.69
CA ALA A 149 18.17 -1.58 -3.30
C ALA A 149 18.23 -1.72 -4.84
N ALA A 150 17.20 -1.24 -5.54
CA ALA A 150 17.18 -1.16 -6.99
C ALA A 150 17.73 0.18 -7.49
N VAL A 151 17.44 1.27 -6.76
CA VAL A 151 17.94 2.63 -7.01
C VAL A 151 18.21 3.28 -5.67
N GLN A 152 19.25 4.12 -5.61
CA GLN A 152 19.50 5.01 -4.48
C GLN A 152 19.88 6.39 -4.98
N ALA A 153 19.21 7.41 -4.48
CA ALA A 153 19.48 8.82 -4.78
C ALA A 153 20.37 9.43 -3.70
N SER A 154 21.66 9.08 -3.68
CA SER A 154 22.60 9.40 -2.60
C SER A 154 22.91 10.87 -2.39
N SER A 155 22.59 11.74 -3.35
CA SER A 155 22.86 13.19 -3.28
C SER A 155 21.64 14.02 -2.83
N ILE A 156 20.51 13.38 -2.55
CA ILE A 156 19.24 14.05 -2.26
C ILE A 156 18.82 13.67 -0.84
N THR A 157 19.10 14.53 0.12
CA THR A 157 18.66 14.38 1.52
C THR A 157 17.43 15.23 1.79
N GLY A 158 16.47 14.70 2.58
CA GLY A 158 15.24 15.41 2.94
C GLY A 158 14.20 15.50 1.84
N SER A 159 14.37 14.72 0.76
CA SER A 159 13.38 14.56 -0.30
C SER A 159 12.52 13.31 -0.05
N GLU A 160 11.69 12.99 -1.03
CA GLU A 160 10.85 11.80 -1.10
C GLU A 160 10.99 11.22 -2.51
N ILE A 161 11.21 9.92 -2.61
CA ILE A 161 11.08 9.23 -3.88
C ILE A 161 9.66 8.68 -4.00
N THR A 162 8.98 9.03 -5.07
CA THR A 162 7.57 8.66 -5.25
C THR A 162 7.24 8.35 -6.72
N GLY A 163 6.05 7.80 -6.96
CA GLY A 163 5.48 7.61 -8.29
C GLY A 163 6.22 6.60 -9.15
N VAL A 164 6.89 5.61 -8.56
CA VAL A 164 7.61 4.59 -9.33
C VAL A 164 6.68 3.85 -10.29
N ALA A 165 7.04 3.87 -11.56
CA ALA A 165 6.30 3.21 -12.64
C ALA A 165 7.27 2.63 -13.68
N PHE A 166 6.79 1.67 -14.47
CA PHE A 166 7.56 1.05 -15.54
C PHE A 166 6.91 1.31 -16.90
N SER A 167 7.76 1.39 -17.93
CA SER A 167 7.28 1.35 -19.29
C SER A 167 6.54 0.03 -19.59
N PRO A 168 5.61 0.00 -20.56
CA PRO A 168 4.83 -1.22 -20.85
C PRO A 168 5.68 -2.46 -21.17
N ASN A 169 6.88 -2.25 -21.74
CA ASN A 169 7.84 -3.34 -22.03
C ASN A 169 8.79 -3.65 -20.87
N GLY A 170 8.64 -2.97 -19.71
CA GLY A 170 9.45 -3.19 -18.51
C GLY A 170 10.92 -2.76 -18.60
N THR A 171 11.32 -2.04 -19.68
CA THR A 171 12.74 -1.69 -19.92
C THR A 171 13.16 -0.36 -19.32
N ARG A 172 12.20 0.46 -18.85
CA ARG A 172 12.45 1.77 -18.25
C ARG A 172 11.67 1.89 -16.95
N MET A 173 12.32 2.47 -15.95
CA MET A 173 11.72 2.88 -14.68
C MET A 173 11.63 4.40 -14.66
N PHE A 174 10.51 4.91 -14.19
CA PHE A 174 10.25 6.33 -13.97
C PHE A 174 9.89 6.54 -12.51
N PHE A 175 10.38 7.61 -11.92
CA PHE A 175 10.06 8.03 -10.56
C PHE A 175 10.34 9.52 -10.40
N PHE A 176 9.88 10.10 -9.30
CA PHE A 176 10.09 11.51 -8.99
C PHE A 176 10.80 11.65 -7.63
N SER A 177 11.59 12.72 -7.50
CA SER A 177 12.02 13.25 -6.22
C SER A 177 11.12 14.46 -5.92
N GLN A 178 10.28 14.36 -4.89
CA GLN A 178 9.13 15.24 -4.72
C GLN A 178 9.40 16.46 -3.84
N ARG A 179 10.39 16.38 -2.94
CA ARG A 179 10.70 17.45 -1.97
C ARG A 179 12.08 18.04 -2.22
N TYR A 180 12.34 19.17 -1.53
CA TYR A 180 13.64 19.86 -1.60
C TYR A 180 14.83 18.93 -1.26
N PRO A 181 15.97 19.05 -1.97
CA PRO A 181 16.23 19.96 -3.09
C PRO A 181 15.69 19.45 -4.44
N GLY A 182 15.03 18.34 -4.45
CA GLY A 182 14.63 17.61 -5.66
C GLY A 182 13.35 18.11 -6.32
N ALA A 183 12.78 19.19 -5.88
CA ALA A 183 11.57 19.77 -6.47
C ALA A 183 11.83 20.59 -7.74
N THR A 184 12.83 20.23 -8.54
CA THR A 184 13.10 20.89 -9.83
C THR A 184 12.73 20.00 -10.98
#